data_fd4d819a2ca96ba07f0804dd7f180e83
#
_entry.id   fd4d819a2ca96ba07f0804dd7f180e83
#
_cell.length_a   1.000
_cell.length_b   1.000
_cell.length_c   1.000
_cell.angle_alpha   90.00
_cell.angle_beta   90.00
_cell.angle_gamma   90.00
#
_symmetry.space_group_name_H-M   'P 1'
#
loop_
_entity.id
_entity.type
_entity.pdbx_description
1 polymer ?
#
loop_
_entity_poly.entity_id
_entity_poly.type
_entity_poly.pdbx_seq_one_letter_code
_entity_poly.pdbx_strand_id
1 'polypeptide(L)'
;MKIALINGQNHKGSTYHIGRMLADKLGGEVTEFFLPRDFGEFCCGCTNCFMKGEEKCPHYEKLDPITKAVDEADVLILTSPVYVYHCTGSMKAWLDHYGWRWIVHRPEEKMFSKRAVVISTAAGAGMKSTNKDMADSLSFWGVPKIYKIGFGIHATSWSKVSDKMLAKIEKKTDSIAAKLRSDSFEPKVSAKGRIYFTIFHFANKKGWNPADSAYWQAKGWTENKRPWKK
;
A
#
# COMPACT_ATOMS: atom_id res chain seq x y z
N MET A 1 -8.13 15.19 5.12
CA MET A 1 -7.62 13.99 4.44
C MET A 1 -6.40 13.52 5.19
N LYS A 2 -6.37 12.25 5.61
CA LYS A 2 -5.20 11.61 6.24
C LYS A 2 -4.39 10.86 5.18
N ILE A 3 -3.08 10.99 5.20
CA ILE A 3 -2.16 10.41 4.22
C ILE A 3 -1.11 9.57 4.97
N ALA A 4 -0.95 8.30 4.61
CA ALA A 4 0.17 7.49 5.06
C ALA A 4 1.22 7.43 3.94
N LEU A 5 2.42 7.96 4.20
CA LEU A 5 3.56 7.95 3.29
C LEU A 5 4.61 6.98 3.80
N ILE A 6 4.79 5.86 3.09
CA ILE A 6 5.74 4.81 3.46
C ILE A 6 6.91 4.85 2.48
N ASN A 7 8.07 5.24 2.98
CA ASN A 7 9.30 5.31 2.21
C ASN A 7 10.08 4.00 2.34
N GLY A 8 10.30 3.29 1.25
CA GLY A 8 11.05 2.04 1.19
C GLY A 8 12.56 2.21 1.34
N GLN A 9 13.02 3.40 1.70
CA GLN A 9 14.43 3.70 1.94
C GLN A 9 14.56 4.79 2.99
N ASN A 10 15.60 4.70 3.81
CA ASN A 10 15.83 5.63 4.92
C ASN A 10 16.38 7.00 4.49
N HIS A 11 17.03 7.10 3.35
CA HIS A 11 17.57 8.38 2.88
C HIS A 11 16.57 9.16 2.01
N LYS A 12 16.66 10.49 2.04
CA LYS A 12 15.79 11.41 1.30
C LYS A 12 16.28 11.62 -0.15
N GLY A 13 16.22 10.55 -0.97
CA GLY A 13 16.56 10.60 -2.38
C GLY A 13 15.40 11.06 -3.28
N SER A 14 15.56 10.94 -4.61
CA SER A 14 14.56 11.41 -5.58
C SER A 14 13.17 10.81 -5.38
N THR A 15 13.10 9.53 -5.01
CA THR A 15 11.81 8.85 -4.77
C THR A 15 11.07 9.46 -3.59
N TYR A 16 11.80 9.77 -2.51
CA TYR A 16 11.27 10.49 -1.34
C TYR A 16 10.70 11.86 -1.74
N HIS A 17 11.48 12.67 -2.46
CA HIS A 17 11.06 14.01 -2.84
C HIS A 17 9.80 14.02 -3.70
N ILE A 18 9.64 13.04 -4.58
CA ILE A 18 8.42 12.90 -5.39
C ILE A 18 7.23 12.50 -4.54
N GLY A 19 7.42 11.56 -3.59
CA GLY A 19 6.38 11.16 -2.64
C GLY A 19 5.93 12.31 -1.76
N ARG A 20 6.88 13.07 -1.22
CA ARG A 20 6.61 14.23 -0.38
C ARG A 20 5.91 15.35 -1.16
N MET A 21 6.39 15.67 -2.37
CA MET A 21 5.74 16.64 -3.27
C MET A 21 4.27 16.28 -3.53
N LEU A 22 3.97 15.01 -3.77
CA LEU A 22 2.60 14.57 -3.96
C LEU A 22 1.77 14.72 -2.67
N ALA A 23 2.31 14.34 -1.53
CA ALA A 23 1.64 14.48 -0.24
C ALA A 23 1.34 15.95 0.09
N ASP A 24 2.31 16.84 -0.14
CA ASP A 24 2.13 18.29 0.06
C ASP A 24 1.05 18.87 -0.87
N LYS A 25 1.03 18.45 -2.13
CA LYS A 25 -0.02 18.87 -3.10
C LYS A 25 -1.41 18.35 -2.72
N LEU A 26 -1.52 17.23 -2.05
CA LEU A 26 -2.80 16.72 -1.57
C LEU A 26 -3.34 17.56 -0.41
N GLY A 27 -2.47 18.07 0.44
CA GLY A 27 -2.84 18.74 1.67
C GLY A 27 -3.41 17.76 2.71
N GLY A 28 -3.45 18.18 3.96
CA GLY A 28 -3.95 17.36 5.05
C GLY A 28 -2.86 16.84 5.97
N GLU A 29 -3.22 15.89 6.84
CA GLU A 29 -2.33 15.29 7.83
C GLU A 29 -1.52 14.16 7.18
N VAL A 30 -0.19 14.24 7.26
CA VAL A 30 0.73 13.25 6.70
C VAL A 30 1.44 12.51 7.82
N THR A 31 1.18 11.22 7.96
CA THR A 31 1.99 10.32 8.80
C THR A 31 3.01 9.63 7.91
N GLU A 32 4.29 9.79 8.24
CA GLU A 32 5.40 9.37 7.39
C GLU A 32 6.30 8.35 8.10
N PHE A 33 6.67 7.28 7.38
CA PHE A 33 7.58 6.23 7.84
C PHE A 33 8.71 6.01 6.84
N PHE A 34 9.87 5.62 7.37
CA PHE A 34 11.09 5.33 6.61
C PHE A 34 11.58 3.92 6.92
N LEU A 35 11.54 3.03 5.96
CA LEU A 35 12.05 1.69 6.09
C LEU A 35 13.55 1.64 5.72
N PRO A 36 14.42 0.87 6.44
CA PRO A 36 14.08 -0.03 7.55
C PRO A 36 14.08 0.62 8.94
N ARG A 37 14.28 1.94 9.06
CA ARG A 37 14.39 2.63 10.37
C ARG A 37 13.19 2.36 11.28
N ASP A 38 11.98 2.57 10.73
CA ASP A 38 10.75 2.48 11.50
C ASP A 38 10.19 1.04 11.53
N PHE A 39 10.56 0.23 10.54
CA PHE A 39 10.33 -1.21 10.51
C PHE A 39 11.33 -1.89 9.60
N GLY A 40 12.15 -2.78 10.13
CA GLY A 40 13.22 -3.48 9.40
C GLY A 40 13.25 -4.99 9.59
N GLU A 41 12.24 -5.58 10.23
CA GLU A 41 12.18 -7.02 10.49
C GLU A 41 11.80 -7.81 9.24
N PHE A 42 12.40 -9.00 9.08
CA PHE A 42 12.01 -9.96 8.05
C PHE A 42 10.98 -10.94 8.59
N CYS A 43 9.96 -11.25 7.79
CA CYS A 43 8.98 -12.27 8.16
C CYS A 43 9.65 -13.63 8.33
N CYS A 44 9.51 -14.24 9.51
CA CYS A 44 10.11 -15.54 9.82
C CYS A 44 9.23 -16.75 9.40
N GLY A 45 8.09 -16.53 8.75
CA GLY A 45 7.22 -17.58 8.23
C GLY A 45 6.53 -18.43 9.31
N CYS A 46 6.40 -17.95 10.55
CA CYS A 46 5.84 -18.71 11.67
C CYS A 46 4.31 -18.96 11.57
N THR A 47 3.62 -18.38 10.60
CA THR A 47 2.16 -18.49 10.36
C THR A 47 1.23 -18.06 11.49
N ASN A 48 1.74 -17.56 12.61
CA ASN A 48 0.91 -17.16 13.75
C ASN A 48 -0.15 -16.12 13.38
N CYS A 49 0.19 -15.13 12.54
CA CYS A 49 -0.74 -14.11 12.06
C CYS A 49 -1.93 -14.71 11.28
N PHE A 50 -1.74 -15.82 10.57
CA PHE A 50 -2.84 -16.49 9.85
C PHE A 50 -3.70 -17.35 10.78
N MET A 51 -3.08 -18.06 11.72
CA MET A 51 -3.75 -19.09 12.52
C MET A 51 -4.33 -18.57 13.83
N LYS A 52 -3.75 -17.50 14.39
CA LYS A 52 -4.09 -17.03 15.76
C LYS A 52 -4.47 -15.56 15.83
N GLY A 53 -4.19 -14.78 14.78
CA GLY A 53 -4.38 -13.34 14.73
C GLY A 53 -3.06 -12.59 14.48
N GLU A 54 -3.16 -11.42 13.86
CA GLU A 54 -2.01 -10.58 13.52
C GLU A 54 -1.23 -10.10 14.73
N GLU A 55 -1.89 -9.92 15.87
CA GLU A 55 -1.28 -9.52 17.14
C GLU A 55 -0.34 -10.60 17.72
N LYS A 56 -0.37 -11.82 17.17
CA LYS A 56 0.54 -12.91 17.52
C LYS A 56 1.79 -12.95 16.63
N CYS A 57 1.96 -11.99 15.73
CA CYS A 57 3.21 -11.84 14.99
C CYS A 57 4.34 -11.45 15.95
N PRO A 58 5.53 -12.10 15.90
CA PRO A 58 6.67 -11.72 16.77
C PRO A 58 7.10 -10.25 16.60
N HIS A 59 6.76 -9.64 15.47
CA HIS A 59 7.13 -8.26 15.14
C HIS A 59 5.95 -7.28 15.27
N TYR A 60 4.83 -7.71 15.88
CA TYR A 60 3.59 -6.93 15.94
C TYR A 60 3.77 -5.54 16.54
N GLU A 61 4.44 -5.43 17.67
CA GLU A 61 4.64 -4.15 18.38
C GLU A 61 5.31 -3.07 17.51
N LYS A 62 6.28 -3.49 16.67
CA LYS A 62 6.96 -2.58 15.73
C LYS A 62 6.12 -2.30 14.48
N LEU A 63 5.29 -3.26 14.07
CA LEU A 63 4.45 -3.15 12.88
C LEU A 63 3.18 -2.33 13.13
N ASP A 64 2.60 -2.42 14.32
CA ASP A 64 1.31 -1.86 14.70
C ASP A 64 1.19 -0.34 14.45
N PRO A 65 2.19 0.52 14.78
CA PRO A 65 2.10 1.95 14.48
C PRO A 65 1.92 2.25 12.98
N ILE A 66 2.62 1.50 12.10
CA ILE A 66 2.48 1.65 10.66
C ILE A 66 1.12 1.11 10.21
N THR A 67 0.69 -0.02 10.77
CA THR A 67 -0.61 -0.62 10.48
C THR A 67 -1.76 0.34 10.80
N LYS A 68 -1.73 0.96 11.98
CA LYS A 68 -2.73 1.96 12.39
C LYS A 68 -2.77 3.16 11.44
N ALA A 69 -1.61 3.71 11.10
CA ALA A 69 -1.54 4.83 10.16
C ALA A 69 -2.08 4.45 8.77
N VAL A 70 -1.75 3.24 8.28
CA VAL A 70 -2.28 2.70 7.02
C VAL A 70 -3.80 2.52 7.08
N ASP A 71 -4.33 2.07 8.23
CA ASP A 71 -5.78 1.86 8.41
C ASP A 71 -6.56 3.17 8.54
N GLU A 72 -5.98 4.19 9.13
CA GLU A 72 -6.62 5.48 9.30
C GLU A 72 -6.54 6.36 8.06
N ALA A 73 -5.53 6.18 7.19
CA ALA A 73 -5.32 7.03 6.04
C ALA A 73 -6.43 6.91 4.98
N ASP A 74 -6.77 8.02 4.34
CA ASP A 74 -7.62 8.08 3.15
C ASP A 74 -6.84 7.74 1.88
N VAL A 75 -5.55 8.13 1.87
CA VAL A 75 -4.63 7.92 0.75
C VAL A 75 -3.34 7.27 1.23
N LEU A 76 -2.93 6.21 0.55
CA LEU A 76 -1.66 5.52 0.77
C LEU A 76 -0.65 5.92 -0.31
N ILE A 77 0.54 6.36 0.10
CA ILE A 77 1.65 6.65 -0.81
C ILE A 77 2.81 5.73 -0.43
N LEU A 78 3.15 4.79 -1.32
CA LEU A 78 4.28 3.90 -1.14
C LEU A 78 5.39 4.31 -2.11
N THR A 79 6.60 4.54 -1.60
CA THR A 79 7.73 4.95 -2.42
C THR A 79 8.88 3.95 -2.29
N SER A 80 9.47 3.55 -3.40
CA SER A 80 10.65 2.70 -3.40
C SER A 80 11.57 3.02 -4.58
N PRO A 81 12.86 3.28 -4.38
CA PRO A 81 13.79 3.25 -5.50
C PRO A 81 13.82 1.83 -6.09
N VAL A 82 14.22 1.73 -7.34
CA VAL A 82 14.43 0.44 -8.00
C VAL A 82 15.74 -0.17 -7.51
N TYR A 83 15.65 -1.32 -6.84
CA TYR A 83 16.80 -2.14 -6.49
C TYR A 83 16.70 -3.48 -7.21
N VAL A 84 17.67 -3.72 -8.10
CA VAL A 84 17.73 -4.97 -8.90
C VAL A 84 16.39 -5.29 -9.56
N TYR A 85 15.77 -4.30 -10.24
CA TYR A 85 14.47 -4.37 -10.94
C TYR A 85 13.23 -4.55 -10.04
N HIS A 86 13.36 -4.56 -8.72
CA HIS A 86 12.28 -4.73 -7.74
C HIS A 86 12.25 -3.60 -6.72
N CYS A 87 11.27 -3.64 -5.81
CA CYS A 87 11.27 -2.74 -4.66
C CYS A 87 12.44 -3.06 -3.72
N THR A 88 12.79 -2.14 -2.84
CA THR A 88 13.84 -2.36 -1.84
C THR A 88 13.52 -3.57 -0.96
N GLY A 89 14.54 -4.23 -0.43
CA GLY A 89 14.37 -5.32 0.53
C GLY A 89 13.56 -4.90 1.76
N SER A 90 13.74 -3.67 2.23
CA SER A 90 12.96 -3.12 3.36
C SER A 90 11.47 -2.95 3.03
N MET A 91 11.14 -2.46 1.82
CA MET A 91 9.74 -2.38 1.38
C MET A 91 9.14 -3.78 1.28
N LYS A 92 9.87 -4.74 0.68
CA LYS A 92 9.40 -6.12 0.56
C LYS A 92 9.21 -6.77 1.92
N ALA A 93 10.18 -6.62 2.84
CA ALA A 93 10.10 -7.15 4.19
C ALA A 93 8.86 -6.63 4.95
N TRP A 94 8.57 -5.33 4.83
CA TRP A 94 7.35 -4.75 5.39
C TRP A 94 6.08 -5.35 4.76
N LEU A 95 6.01 -5.42 3.42
CA LEU A 95 4.86 -5.98 2.70
C LEU A 95 4.61 -7.45 3.05
N ASP A 96 5.65 -8.23 3.31
CA ASP A 96 5.54 -9.66 3.65
C ASP A 96 4.82 -9.91 4.99
N HIS A 97 4.81 -8.94 5.89
CA HIS A 97 4.10 -9.03 7.15
C HIS A 97 2.57 -8.87 7.02
N TYR A 98 2.05 -8.52 5.83
CA TYR A 98 0.63 -8.28 5.61
C TYR A 98 -0.08 -9.37 4.80
N GLY A 99 0.47 -10.59 4.74
CA GLY A 99 -0.19 -11.71 4.06
C GLY A 99 -1.60 -11.99 4.64
N TRP A 100 -1.75 -11.90 5.95
CA TRP A 100 -3.02 -12.06 6.65
C TRP A 100 -4.08 -11.00 6.28
N ARG A 101 -3.67 -9.86 5.76
CA ARG A 101 -4.57 -8.74 5.34
C ARG A 101 -5.13 -8.91 3.93
N TRP A 102 -4.74 -9.91 3.22
CA TRP A 102 -5.26 -10.12 1.88
C TRP A 102 -6.78 -10.40 1.90
N ILE A 103 -7.48 -10.06 0.80
CA ILE A 103 -8.94 -10.28 0.64
C ILE A 103 -9.35 -11.71 0.99
N VAL A 104 -8.46 -12.65 0.78
CA VAL A 104 -8.69 -14.08 1.05
C VAL A 104 -8.66 -14.44 2.54
N HIS A 105 -8.12 -13.56 3.38
CA HIS A 105 -7.99 -13.75 4.82
C HIS A 105 -8.82 -12.71 5.59
N ARG A 106 -8.17 -11.72 6.22
CA ARG A 106 -8.82 -10.70 7.05
C ARG A 106 -8.54 -9.28 6.55
N PRO A 107 -9.10 -8.91 5.38
CA PRO A 107 -8.92 -7.56 4.83
C PRO A 107 -9.58 -6.52 5.74
N GLU A 108 -8.93 -5.38 5.93
CA GLU A 108 -9.54 -4.26 6.60
C GLU A 108 -10.59 -3.60 5.69
N GLU A 109 -11.79 -3.39 6.24
CA GLU A 109 -12.96 -2.87 5.48
C GLU A 109 -12.68 -1.54 4.79
N LYS A 110 -11.98 -0.62 5.48
CA LYS A 110 -11.63 0.69 4.94
C LYS A 110 -10.74 0.62 3.69
N MET A 111 -10.00 -0.47 3.48
CA MET A 111 -9.16 -0.62 2.28
C MET A 111 -9.97 -0.56 0.99
N PHE A 112 -11.21 -1.02 1.00
CA PHE A 112 -12.07 -1.03 -0.18
C PHE A 112 -12.56 0.37 -0.61
N SER A 113 -12.30 1.40 0.18
CA SER A 113 -12.61 2.80 -0.12
C SER A 113 -11.38 3.69 -0.32
N LYS A 114 -10.17 3.18 -0.05
CA LYS A 114 -8.93 3.96 -0.15
C LYS A 114 -8.45 4.15 -1.58
N ARG A 115 -7.61 5.15 -1.74
CA ARG A 115 -6.82 5.40 -2.96
C ARG A 115 -5.34 5.23 -2.64
N ALA A 116 -4.57 4.74 -3.59
CA ALA A 116 -3.14 4.60 -3.38
C ALA A 116 -2.31 5.09 -4.57
N VAL A 117 -1.08 5.48 -4.28
CA VAL A 117 -0.06 5.80 -5.28
C VAL A 117 1.20 5.03 -4.95
N VAL A 118 1.75 4.35 -5.93
CA VAL A 118 3.06 3.73 -5.83
C VAL A 118 4.04 4.50 -6.70
N ILE A 119 5.20 4.84 -6.14
CA ILE A 119 6.18 5.70 -6.77
C ILE A 119 7.54 5.01 -6.79
N SER A 120 8.17 4.95 -7.96
CA SER A 120 9.53 4.44 -8.07
C SER A 120 10.40 5.31 -8.96
N THR A 121 11.69 5.34 -8.64
CA THR A 121 12.71 5.98 -9.46
C THR A 121 13.89 5.04 -9.69
N ALA A 122 14.53 5.17 -10.82
CA ALA A 122 15.75 4.46 -11.18
C ALA A 122 16.68 5.36 -11.98
N ALA A 123 17.94 4.96 -12.14
CA ALA A 123 18.83 5.58 -13.09
C ALA A 123 18.37 5.33 -14.54
N GLY A 124 17.90 4.11 -14.86
CA GLY A 124 17.48 3.72 -16.21
C GLY A 124 16.12 3.01 -16.25
N ALA A 125 16.02 1.80 -15.75
CA ALA A 125 14.88 0.91 -15.94
C ALA A 125 14.40 0.27 -14.61
N GLY A 126 13.32 -0.56 -14.66
CA GLY A 126 12.83 -1.33 -13.51
C GLY A 126 11.64 -0.70 -12.76
N MET A 127 11.22 0.54 -13.09
CA MET A 127 10.08 1.18 -12.38
C MET A 127 8.77 0.41 -12.53
N LYS A 128 8.57 -0.28 -13.67
CA LYS A 128 7.35 -1.04 -13.92
C LYS A 128 7.22 -2.23 -12.96
N SER A 129 8.28 -3.00 -12.78
CA SER A 129 8.31 -4.16 -11.86
C SER A 129 8.26 -3.71 -10.41
N THR A 130 9.06 -2.72 -10.01
CA THR A 130 9.04 -2.14 -8.66
C THR A 130 7.65 -1.62 -8.27
N ASN A 131 7.01 -0.87 -9.15
CA ASN A 131 5.64 -0.41 -8.91
C ASN A 131 4.62 -1.56 -8.89
N LYS A 132 4.90 -2.65 -9.61
CA LYS A 132 4.04 -3.84 -9.60
C LYS A 132 4.10 -4.55 -8.25
N ASP A 133 5.29 -4.70 -7.65
CA ASP A 133 5.46 -5.35 -6.34
C ASP A 133 4.59 -4.69 -5.27
N MET A 134 4.67 -3.35 -5.16
CA MET A 134 3.86 -2.58 -4.22
C MET A 134 2.37 -2.58 -4.57
N ALA A 135 2.03 -2.44 -5.85
CA ALA A 135 0.64 -2.38 -6.29
C ALA A 135 -0.08 -3.73 -6.15
N ASP A 136 0.60 -4.84 -6.32
CA ASP A 136 0.02 -6.17 -6.14
C ASP A 136 -0.42 -6.36 -4.67
N SER A 137 0.44 -6.02 -3.71
CA SER A 137 0.10 -6.07 -2.27
C SER A 137 -1.12 -5.20 -1.95
N LEU A 138 -1.11 -3.93 -2.37
CA LEU A 138 -2.25 -3.02 -2.18
C LEU A 138 -3.55 -3.54 -2.83
N SER A 139 -3.44 -4.14 -4.02
CA SER A 139 -4.58 -4.75 -4.71
C SER A 139 -5.15 -5.94 -3.93
N PHE A 140 -4.28 -6.78 -3.34
CA PHE A 140 -4.71 -7.89 -2.49
C PHE A 140 -5.26 -7.43 -1.13
N TRP A 141 -4.88 -6.25 -0.63
CA TRP A 141 -5.50 -5.65 0.56
C TRP A 141 -6.91 -5.11 0.27
N GLY A 142 -7.31 -5.00 -0.99
CA GLY A 142 -8.63 -4.52 -1.40
C GLY A 142 -8.66 -3.09 -1.92
N VAL A 143 -7.51 -2.40 -2.02
CA VAL A 143 -7.46 -1.02 -2.52
C VAL A 143 -7.94 -0.95 -3.97
N PRO A 144 -9.04 -0.24 -4.26
CA PRO A 144 -9.70 -0.31 -5.58
C PRO A 144 -8.99 0.50 -6.66
N LYS A 145 -8.26 1.55 -6.29
CA LYS A 145 -7.58 2.43 -7.24
C LYS A 145 -6.15 2.70 -6.81
N ILE A 146 -5.21 2.27 -7.66
CA ILE A 146 -3.78 2.43 -7.45
C ILE A 146 -3.17 3.15 -8.65
N TYR A 147 -2.65 4.34 -8.41
CA TYR A 147 -1.90 5.10 -9.41
C TYR A 147 -0.42 4.70 -9.36
N LYS A 148 0.23 4.71 -10.51
CA LYS A 148 1.65 4.35 -10.64
C LYS A 148 2.44 5.53 -11.20
N ILE A 149 3.51 5.91 -10.53
CA ILE A 149 4.47 6.93 -10.96
C ILE A 149 5.83 6.26 -11.06
N GLY A 150 6.48 6.40 -12.20
CA GLY A 150 7.84 5.89 -12.41
C GLY A 150 8.65 6.87 -13.25
N PHE A 151 9.87 7.22 -12.78
CA PHE A 151 10.76 8.10 -13.50
C PHE A 151 12.18 7.53 -13.57
N GLY A 152 12.76 7.55 -14.76
CA GLY A 152 14.20 7.39 -14.95
C GLY A 152 14.89 8.70 -14.58
N ILE A 153 15.53 8.75 -13.43
CA ILE A 153 16.23 9.93 -12.90
C ILE A 153 17.72 9.72 -13.15
N HIS A 154 18.25 10.40 -14.16
CA HIS A 154 19.67 10.33 -14.51
C HIS A 154 20.49 11.31 -13.66
N ALA A 155 20.34 11.26 -12.34
CA ALA A 155 21.05 12.12 -11.39
C ALA A 155 21.37 11.36 -10.11
N THR A 156 22.51 11.65 -9.51
CA THR A 156 23.00 11.03 -8.27
C THR A 156 22.43 11.67 -6.99
N SER A 157 21.82 12.85 -7.11
CA SER A 157 21.15 13.57 -6.02
C SER A 157 19.97 14.36 -6.56
N TRP A 158 19.04 14.70 -5.68
CA TRP A 158 17.87 15.49 -6.05
C TRP A 158 18.22 16.86 -6.62
N SER A 159 19.23 17.54 -6.06
CA SER A 159 19.72 18.85 -6.52
C SER A 159 20.33 18.85 -7.93
N LYS A 160 20.65 17.67 -8.47
CA LYS A 160 21.20 17.50 -9.82
C LYS A 160 20.15 17.05 -10.84
N VAL A 161 18.90 16.92 -10.44
CA VAL A 161 17.81 16.59 -11.37
C VAL A 161 17.57 17.77 -12.31
N SER A 162 17.53 17.53 -13.62
CA SER A 162 17.36 18.60 -14.60
C SER A 162 15.98 19.28 -14.49
N ASP A 163 15.90 20.56 -14.80
CA ASP A 163 14.64 21.34 -14.79
C ASP A 163 13.57 20.70 -15.68
N LYS A 164 13.95 20.15 -16.82
CA LYS A 164 13.05 19.41 -17.70
C LYS A 164 12.44 18.18 -17.02
N MET A 165 13.20 17.48 -16.19
CA MET A 165 12.71 16.33 -15.44
C MET A 165 11.84 16.78 -14.27
N LEU A 166 12.25 17.82 -13.55
CA LEU A 166 11.46 18.42 -12.46
C LEU A 166 10.09 18.86 -12.97
N ALA A 167 10.00 19.56 -14.10
CA ALA A 167 8.74 19.96 -14.71
C ALA A 167 7.83 18.77 -15.06
N LYS A 168 8.41 17.64 -15.54
CA LYS A 168 7.65 16.41 -15.81
C LYS A 168 7.11 15.78 -14.51
N ILE A 169 7.93 15.75 -13.46
CA ILE A 169 7.55 15.22 -12.15
C ILE A 169 6.41 16.08 -11.60
N GLU A 170 6.55 17.39 -11.66
CA GLU A 170 5.57 18.35 -11.17
C GLU A 170 4.22 18.18 -11.88
N LYS A 171 4.22 18.20 -13.21
CA LYS A 171 3.01 17.95 -14.02
C LYS A 171 2.34 16.61 -13.69
N LYS A 172 3.13 15.55 -13.47
CA LYS A 172 2.58 14.22 -13.13
C LYS A 172 1.97 14.20 -11.74
N THR A 173 2.65 14.79 -10.75
CA THR A 173 2.14 14.87 -9.37
C THR A 173 0.90 15.75 -9.28
N ASP A 174 0.82 16.89 -10.02
CA ASP A 174 -0.39 17.71 -10.11
C ASP A 174 -1.58 16.94 -10.68
N SER A 175 -1.35 16.23 -11.78
CA SER A 175 -2.40 15.40 -12.41
C SER A 175 -2.94 14.32 -11.46
N ILE A 176 -2.06 13.67 -10.69
CA ILE A 176 -2.47 12.65 -9.72
C ILE A 176 -3.16 13.29 -8.51
N ALA A 177 -2.62 14.40 -8.00
CA ALA A 177 -3.22 15.11 -6.87
C ALA A 177 -4.65 15.58 -7.20
N ALA A 178 -4.86 16.13 -8.41
CA ALA A 178 -6.19 16.53 -8.87
C ALA A 178 -7.18 15.34 -8.88
N LYS A 179 -6.74 14.17 -9.38
CA LYS A 179 -7.57 12.95 -9.40
C LYS A 179 -7.87 12.41 -8.00
N LEU A 180 -6.92 12.54 -7.06
CA LEU A 180 -7.08 12.09 -5.68
C LEU A 180 -7.95 13.04 -4.85
N ARG A 181 -8.00 14.33 -5.19
CA ARG A 181 -8.87 15.32 -4.52
C ARG A 181 -10.28 15.37 -5.10
N SER A 182 -10.51 14.77 -6.26
CA SER A 182 -11.83 14.81 -6.89
C SER A 182 -12.88 14.12 -6.03
N ASP A 183 -13.93 14.85 -5.67
CA ASP A 183 -15.08 14.36 -4.90
C ASP A 183 -15.94 13.36 -5.69
N SER A 184 -15.77 13.31 -7.03
CA SER A 184 -16.45 12.37 -7.90
C SER A 184 -15.88 10.95 -7.85
N PHE A 185 -14.86 10.70 -7.01
CA PHE A 185 -14.29 9.37 -6.89
C PHE A 185 -15.18 8.46 -6.03
N GLU A 186 -15.99 7.66 -6.68
CA GLU A 186 -16.59 6.51 -6.02
C GLU A 186 -15.67 5.28 -6.18
N PRO A 187 -15.13 4.73 -5.09
CA PRO A 187 -14.27 3.55 -5.16
C PRO A 187 -15.07 2.34 -5.64
N LYS A 188 -14.83 1.90 -6.87
CA LYS A 188 -15.39 0.67 -7.40
C LYS A 188 -14.39 -0.46 -7.21
N VAL A 189 -14.72 -1.41 -6.36
CA VAL A 189 -13.91 -2.61 -6.16
C VAL A 189 -13.64 -3.30 -7.50
N SER A 190 -12.38 -3.66 -7.74
CA SER A 190 -11.97 -4.31 -8.98
C SER A 190 -12.69 -5.64 -9.19
N ALA A 191 -12.87 -6.05 -10.45
CA ALA A 191 -13.46 -7.36 -10.78
C ALA A 191 -12.68 -8.50 -10.09
N LYS A 192 -11.35 -8.42 -10.08
CA LYS A 192 -10.48 -9.36 -9.36
C LYS A 192 -10.81 -9.41 -7.86
N GLY A 193 -10.93 -8.26 -7.22
CA GLY A 193 -11.28 -8.18 -5.79
C GLY A 193 -12.63 -8.78 -5.47
N ARG A 194 -13.64 -8.54 -6.34
CA ARG A 194 -14.98 -9.15 -6.20
C ARG A 194 -14.97 -10.65 -6.35
N ILE A 195 -14.21 -11.18 -7.32
CA ILE A 195 -14.06 -12.63 -7.55
C ILE A 195 -13.44 -13.29 -6.33
N TYR A 196 -12.29 -12.77 -5.85
CA TYR A 196 -11.65 -13.30 -4.64
C TYR A 196 -12.57 -13.24 -3.43
N PHE A 197 -13.19 -12.09 -3.19
CA PHE A 197 -14.13 -11.96 -2.08
C PHE A 197 -15.28 -12.97 -2.15
N THR A 198 -15.82 -13.20 -3.33
CA THR A 198 -16.91 -14.17 -3.52
C THR A 198 -16.46 -15.59 -3.26
N ILE A 199 -15.30 -16.00 -3.76
CA ILE A 199 -14.74 -17.35 -3.50
C ILE A 199 -14.55 -17.55 -2.00
N PHE A 200 -13.91 -16.58 -1.32
CA PHE A 200 -13.60 -16.70 0.09
C PHE A 200 -14.79 -16.43 1.02
N HIS A 201 -15.86 -15.79 0.55
CA HIS A 201 -17.14 -15.79 1.22
C HIS A 201 -17.63 -17.22 1.45
N PHE A 202 -17.63 -18.07 0.43
CA PHE A 202 -18.04 -19.47 0.55
C PHE A 202 -17.07 -20.31 1.39
N ALA A 203 -15.77 -20.09 1.24
CA ALA A 203 -14.75 -20.80 2.01
C ALA A 203 -14.88 -20.49 3.52
N ASN A 204 -15.02 -19.22 3.88
CA ASN A 204 -15.17 -18.80 5.28
C ASN A 204 -16.52 -19.20 5.87
N LYS A 205 -17.58 -19.25 5.09
CA LYS A 205 -18.87 -19.81 5.51
C LYS A 205 -18.79 -21.30 5.87
N LYS A 206 -17.86 -22.04 5.22
CA LYS A 206 -17.58 -23.45 5.51
C LYS A 206 -16.52 -23.68 6.58
N GLY A 207 -15.97 -22.61 7.20
CA GLY A 207 -14.96 -22.74 8.26
C GLY A 207 -13.56 -23.11 7.76
N TRP A 208 -13.17 -22.63 6.57
CA TRP A 208 -11.86 -22.94 5.95
C TRP A 208 -10.65 -22.66 6.86
N ASN A 209 -10.64 -21.51 7.52
CA ASN A 209 -9.65 -21.15 8.53
C ASN A 209 -10.39 -20.57 9.74
N PRO A 210 -10.24 -21.10 10.96
CA PRO A 210 -11.02 -20.65 12.11
C PRO A 210 -10.89 -19.15 12.40
N ALA A 211 -9.68 -18.60 12.35
CA ALA A 211 -9.45 -17.16 12.61
C ALA A 211 -10.09 -16.27 11.53
N ASP A 212 -9.95 -16.65 10.26
CA ASP A 212 -10.54 -15.91 9.15
C ASP A 212 -12.07 -16.03 9.18
N SER A 213 -12.60 -17.22 9.41
CA SER A 213 -14.04 -17.47 9.48
C SER A 213 -14.70 -16.68 10.59
N ALA A 214 -14.10 -16.63 11.78
CA ALA A 214 -14.57 -15.83 12.91
C ALA A 214 -14.60 -14.33 12.56
N TYR A 215 -13.55 -13.83 11.92
CA TYR A 215 -13.46 -12.44 11.45
C TYR A 215 -14.56 -12.11 10.42
N TRP A 216 -14.74 -12.98 9.39
CA TRP A 216 -15.76 -12.78 8.37
C TRP A 216 -17.18 -12.83 8.93
N GLN A 217 -17.45 -13.71 9.90
CA GLN A 217 -18.71 -13.77 10.63
C GLN A 217 -18.98 -12.50 11.43
N ALA A 218 -18.00 -12.03 12.19
CA ALA A 218 -18.11 -10.79 12.96
C ALA A 218 -18.41 -9.56 12.10
N LYS A 219 -17.86 -9.52 10.87
CA LYS A 219 -18.14 -8.47 9.86
C LYS A 219 -19.48 -8.68 9.12
N GLY A 220 -20.16 -9.81 9.30
CA GLY A 220 -21.35 -10.19 8.55
C GLY A 220 -21.09 -10.51 7.07
N TRP A 221 -19.84 -10.79 6.72
CA TRP A 221 -19.41 -11.07 5.33
C TRP A 221 -19.67 -12.51 4.90
N THR A 222 -19.92 -13.39 5.84
CA THR A 222 -20.46 -14.75 5.57
C THR A 222 -21.96 -14.73 5.21
N GLU A 223 -22.61 -13.61 5.41
CA GLU A 223 -24.01 -13.33 5.05
C GLU A 223 -24.09 -12.42 3.81
N ASN A 224 -24.93 -11.37 3.87
CA ASN A 224 -25.18 -10.47 2.75
C ASN A 224 -24.37 -9.18 2.77
N LYS A 225 -23.66 -8.87 3.88
CA LYS A 225 -22.84 -7.67 3.94
C LYS A 225 -21.64 -7.75 3.02
N ARG A 226 -21.25 -6.61 2.48
CA ARG A 226 -20.05 -6.46 1.64
C ARG A 226 -19.35 -5.18 2.03
N PRO A 227 -18.00 -5.17 2.14
CA PRO A 227 -17.23 -4.01 2.62
C PRO A 227 -17.35 -2.77 1.72
N TRP A 228 -17.89 -2.91 0.52
CA TRP A 228 -18.10 -1.80 -0.44
C TRP A 228 -19.58 -1.46 -0.67
N LYS A 229 -20.50 -2.06 0.08
CA LYS A 229 -21.90 -1.70 0.06
C LYS A 229 -22.25 -1.04 1.39
N LYS A 230 -22.69 0.21 1.32
CA LYS A 230 -23.31 0.89 2.45
C LYS A 230 -24.69 0.33 2.72
#